data_2823af818af16d6266c042461f141390
#
_entry.id   2823af818af16d6266c042461f141390
#
_cell.length_a   1.000
_cell.length_b   1.000
_cell.length_c   1.000
_cell.angle_alpha   90.00
_cell.angle_beta   90.00
_cell.angle_gamma   90.00
#
_symmetry.space_group_name_H-M   'P 1'
#
loop_
_entity.id
_entity.type
_entity.pdbx_description
1 polymer ?
#
loop_
_entity_poly.entity_id
_entity_poly.type
_entity_poly.pdbx_seq_one_letter_code
_entity_poly.pdbx_strand_id
1 'polypeptide(L)'
;RLYEDIVRRELRTKPGMLFSREDLMRSVRELAQMGHFDPENMNPVPLPDPENGTVDIEYNLVSKANDQIEFSAGWGQTGVIGKLSLKFTNFSMKNFLNPKTYKGIIPQGEGQTLTLSGQTNGRYYQAYSISFMDPWFGGKRPNTLSVSAYFSKQTDISSNYLTNSGYGYGYPGYGYGYPGYYGGGYGYGSNYYGNYGYNNSYEYAYDPD
;
A
#
# COMPACT_ATOMS: atom_id res chain seq x y z
N ARG A 1 16.09 -5.87 -10.64
CA ARG A 1 17.04 -6.02 -9.51
C ARG A 1 17.07 -4.73 -8.71
N LEU A 2 17.16 -4.84 -7.38
CA LEU A 2 17.41 -3.72 -6.48
C LEU A 2 18.89 -3.27 -6.62
N TYR A 3 19.17 -1.99 -6.44
CA TYR A 3 20.56 -1.50 -6.44
C TYR A 3 21.27 -1.92 -5.15
N GLU A 4 22.56 -2.16 -5.24
CA GLU A 4 23.39 -2.65 -4.13
C GLU A 4 23.45 -1.64 -2.97
N ASP A 5 23.54 -0.37 -3.25
CA ASP A 5 23.55 0.71 -2.25
C ASP A 5 22.26 0.75 -1.44
N ILE A 6 21.12 0.39 -2.05
CA ILE A 6 19.84 0.27 -1.36
C ILE A 6 19.86 -0.87 -0.34
N VAL A 7 20.49 -2.00 -0.70
CA VAL A 7 20.65 -3.14 0.20
C VAL A 7 21.61 -2.80 1.35
N ARG A 8 22.76 -2.23 1.01
CA ARG A 8 23.81 -1.91 1.98
C ARG A 8 23.37 -0.94 3.07
N ARG A 9 22.50 0.00 2.76
CA ARG A 9 21.99 0.96 3.76
C ARG A 9 21.08 0.33 4.81
N GLU A 10 20.41 -0.77 4.48
CA GLU A 10 19.55 -1.52 5.40
C GLU A 10 20.33 -2.45 6.33
N LEU A 11 21.60 -2.74 6.03
CA LEU A 11 22.40 -3.61 6.85
C LEU A 11 22.82 -2.92 8.16
N ARG A 12 22.74 -3.66 9.26
CA ARG A 12 23.29 -3.25 10.56
C ARG A 12 24.79 -3.51 10.64
N THR A 13 25.25 -4.54 9.93
CA THR A 13 26.68 -4.83 9.79
C THR A 13 27.32 -3.91 8.76
N LYS A 14 28.18 -3.00 9.21
CA LYS A 14 28.87 -2.05 8.33
C LYS A 14 30.38 -2.31 8.35
N PRO A 15 31.11 -2.03 7.25
CA PRO A 15 32.55 -2.15 7.21
C PRO A 15 33.21 -1.35 8.35
N GLY A 16 34.20 -1.96 9.03
CA GLY A 16 34.94 -1.35 10.14
C GLY A 16 34.25 -1.43 11.50
N MET A 17 33.08 -2.06 11.62
CA MET A 17 32.44 -2.35 12.91
C MET A 17 32.91 -3.69 13.47
N LEU A 18 32.82 -3.86 14.79
CA LEU A 18 33.00 -5.15 15.43
C LEU A 18 31.98 -6.16 14.94
N PHE A 19 32.41 -7.39 14.67
CA PHE A 19 31.50 -8.46 14.27
C PHE A 19 30.53 -8.78 15.41
N SER A 20 29.25 -8.75 15.09
CA SER A 20 28.16 -9.09 15.99
C SER A 20 27.20 -10.06 15.28
N ARG A 21 27.04 -11.25 15.85
CA ARG A 21 26.08 -12.23 15.35
C ARG A 21 24.63 -11.69 15.45
N GLU A 22 24.36 -10.88 16.47
CA GLU A 22 23.05 -10.27 16.64
C GLU A 22 22.74 -9.28 15.51
N ASP A 23 23.68 -8.41 15.16
CA ASP A 23 23.52 -7.45 14.07
C ASP A 23 23.45 -8.14 12.71
N LEU A 24 24.16 -9.26 12.54
CA LEU A 24 24.04 -10.10 11.36
C LEU A 24 22.61 -10.64 11.21
N MET A 25 22.04 -11.22 12.27
CA MET A 25 20.68 -11.76 12.24
C MET A 25 19.62 -10.67 12.14
N ARG A 26 19.87 -9.49 12.68
CA ARG A 26 19.01 -8.32 12.48
C ARG A 26 19.02 -7.87 11.02
N SER A 27 20.20 -7.80 10.40
CA SER A 27 20.34 -7.44 8.99
C SER A 27 19.56 -8.39 8.07
N VAL A 28 19.65 -9.70 8.30
CA VAL A 28 18.87 -10.70 7.54
C VAL A 28 17.38 -10.46 7.70
N ARG A 29 16.93 -10.16 8.92
CA ARG A 29 15.52 -9.92 9.21
C ARG A 29 14.99 -8.65 8.53
N GLU A 30 15.80 -7.58 8.54
CA GLU A 30 15.46 -6.33 7.85
C GLU A 30 15.40 -6.52 6.33
N LEU A 31 16.36 -7.25 5.75
CA LEU A 31 16.32 -7.61 4.33
C LEU A 31 15.10 -8.46 3.96
N ALA A 32 14.70 -9.40 4.83
CA ALA A 32 13.50 -10.22 4.63
C ALA A 32 12.23 -9.35 4.65
N GLN A 33 12.16 -8.37 5.56
CA GLN A 33 11.02 -7.46 5.69
C GLN A 33 10.86 -6.52 4.49
N MET A 34 11.92 -6.22 3.75
CA MET A 34 11.83 -5.44 2.51
C MET A 34 10.96 -6.13 1.46
N GLY A 35 10.83 -7.46 1.49
CA GLY A 35 10.01 -8.22 0.55
C GLY A 35 10.57 -8.32 -0.87
N HIS A 36 11.79 -7.86 -1.12
CA HIS A 36 12.45 -7.88 -2.43
C HIS A 36 13.32 -9.11 -2.67
N PHE A 37 13.54 -9.89 -1.62
CA PHE A 37 14.38 -11.07 -1.65
C PHE A 37 13.63 -12.31 -1.17
N ASP A 38 14.09 -13.45 -1.62
CA ASP A 38 13.58 -14.73 -1.18
C ASP A 38 14.15 -15.09 0.21
N PRO A 39 13.33 -15.15 1.27
CA PRO A 39 13.81 -15.39 2.63
C PRO A 39 14.42 -16.79 2.83
N GLU A 40 14.06 -17.76 2.01
CA GLU A 40 14.61 -19.11 2.09
C GLU A 40 16.06 -19.20 1.58
N ASN A 41 16.44 -18.27 0.71
CA ASN A 41 17.76 -18.22 0.08
C ASN A 41 18.65 -17.05 0.61
N MET A 42 18.31 -16.49 1.78
CA MET A 42 19.11 -15.46 2.43
C MET A 42 20.03 -16.06 3.48
N ASN A 43 21.21 -16.51 3.06
CA ASN A 43 22.21 -17.07 3.96
C ASN A 43 23.44 -16.16 4.01
N PRO A 44 23.65 -15.40 5.09
CA PRO A 44 24.90 -14.67 5.28
C PRO A 44 26.02 -15.65 5.64
N VAL A 45 27.12 -15.56 4.94
CA VAL A 45 28.32 -16.38 5.17
C VAL A 45 29.40 -15.50 5.76
N PRO A 46 29.75 -15.66 7.05
CA PRO A 46 30.91 -15.00 7.63
C PRO A 46 32.19 -15.74 7.19
N LEU A 47 33.13 -15.00 6.61
CA LEU A 47 34.44 -15.49 6.18
C LEU A 47 35.51 -14.87 7.09
N PRO A 48 36.01 -15.60 8.10
CA PRO A 48 37.04 -15.10 9.00
C PRO A 48 38.39 -15.03 8.28
N ASP A 49 39.07 -13.91 8.45
CA ASP A 49 40.48 -13.72 8.09
C ASP A 49 41.33 -13.62 9.33
N PRO A 50 42.02 -14.74 9.74
CA PRO A 50 42.83 -14.77 10.94
C PRO A 50 44.09 -13.91 10.84
N GLU A 51 44.62 -13.65 9.64
CA GLU A 51 45.82 -12.87 9.45
C GLU A 51 45.62 -11.39 9.77
N ASN A 52 44.47 -10.87 9.40
CA ASN A 52 44.11 -9.46 9.60
C ASN A 52 43.17 -9.27 10.82
N GLY A 53 42.71 -10.35 11.45
CA GLY A 53 41.76 -10.29 12.56
C GLY A 53 40.40 -9.73 12.16
N THR A 54 40.02 -9.89 10.91
CA THR A 54 38.76 -9.39 10.33
C THR A 54 37.82 -10.52 9.94
N VAL A 55 36.53 -10.18 9.73
CA VAL A 55 35.52 -11.10 9.22
C VAL A 55 34.82 -10.43 8.07
N ASP A 56 34.93 -11.00 6.90
CA ASP A 56 34.13 -10.59 5.75
C ASP A 56 32.76 -11.28 5.79
N ILE A 57 31.70 -10.55 5.45
CA ILE A 57 30.34 -11.09 5.45
C ILE A 57 29.81 -11.05 4.04
N GLU A 58 29.57 -12.23 3.47
CA GLU A 58 28.96 -12.38 2.16
C GLU A 58 27.46 -12.59 2.32
N TYR A 59 26.65 -11.69 1.70
CA TYR A 59 25.19 -11.80 1.65
C TYR A 59 24.78 -12.32 0.26
N ASN A 60 24.40 -13.58 0.20
CA ASN A 60 23.84 -14.16 -1.03
C ASN A 60 22.34 -13.91 -1.07
N LEU A 61 21.93 -12.99 -1.95
CA LEU A 61 20.55 -12.52 -2.05
C LEU A 61 19.93 -12.87 -3.40
N VAL A 62 18.85 -13.63 -3.37
CA VAL A 62 18.06 -13.96 -4.55
C VAL A 62 16.89 -12.98 -4.64
N SER A 63 16.85 -12.17 -5.72
CA SER A 63 15.77 -11.20 -5.93
C SER A 63 14.46 -11.90 -6.23
N LYS A 64 13.40 -11.51 -5.53
CA LYS A 64 12.02 -11.94 -5.74
C LYS A 64 11.21 -10.80 -6.35
N ALA A 65 10.43 -11.09 -7.40
CA ALA A 65 9.45 -10.15 -7.91
C ALA A 65 8.27 -10.08 -6.93
N ASN A 66 7.92 -8.88 -6.52
CA ASN A 66 6.82 -8.64 -5.58
C ASN A 66 5.81 -7.61 -6.14
N ASP A 67 5.81 -7.44 -7.46
CA ASP A 67 4.82 -6.61 -8.13
C ASP A 67 3.47 -7.32 -8.12
N GLN A 68 2.39 -6.57 -7.88
CA GLN A 68 1.05 -7.11 -7.72
C GLN A 68 0.12 -6.49 -8.76
N ILE A 69 -0.69 -7.33 -9.36
CA ILE A 69 -1.77 -6.94 -10.26
C ILE A 69 -3.06 -7.52 -9.67
N GLU A 70 -3.96 -6.64 -9.28
CA GLU A 70 -5.28 -7.01 -8.81
C GLU A 70 -6.31 -6.62 -9.86
N PHE A 71 -7.08 -7.58 -10.29
CA PHE A 71 -8.21 -7.35 -11.18
C PHE A 71 -9.46 -7.93 -10.54
N SER A 72 -10.53 -7.14 -10.50
CA SER A 72 -11.84 -7.60 -10.10
C SER A 72 -12.90 -7.06 -11.06
N ALA A 73 -13.83 -7.91 -11.43
CA ALA A 73 -14.96 -7.54 -12.26
C ALA A 73 -16.24 -8.17 -11.69
N GLY A 74 -17.31 -7.44 -11.78
CA GLY A 74 -18.63 -7.87 -11.33
C GLY A 74 -19.74 -7.24 -12.15
N TRP A 75 -20.95 -7.72 -11.91
CA TRP A 75 -22.15 -7.17 -12.52
C TRP A 75 -23.11 -6.70 -11.44
N GLY A 76 -23.55 -5.45 -11.52
CA GLY A 76 -24.49 -4.86 -10.57
C GLY A 76 -25.68 -4.23 -11.29
N GLN A 77 -26.60 -3.66 -10.54
CA GLN A 77 -27.78 -2.97 -11.07
C GLN A 77 -27.42 -1.79 -11.99
N THR A 78 -26.25 -1.21 -11.80
CA THR A 78 -25.73 -0.08 -12.58
C THR A 78 -24.88 -0.50 -13.78
N GLY A 79 -24.75 -1.80 -14.04
CA GLY A 79 -23.96 -2.36 -15.14
C GLY A 79 -22.68 -3.05 -14.64
N VAL A 80 -21.66 -3.05 -15.48
CA VAL A 80 -20.37 -3.68 -15.20
C VAL A 80 -19.59 -2.86 -14.15
N ILE A 81 -19.16 -3.53 -13.10
CA ILE A 81 -18.27 -2.99 -12.08
C ILE A 81 -16.90 -3.59 -12.31
N GLY A 82 -15.88 -2.76 -12.42
CA GLY A 82 -14.51 -3.21 -12.62
C GLY A 82 -13.53 -2.43 -11.76
N LYS A 83 -12.51 -3.12 -11.24
CA LYS A 83 -11.37 -2.53 -10.53
C LYS A 83 -10.09 -3.16 -11.07
N LEU A 84 -9.13 -2.31 -11.39
CA LEU A 84 -7.76 -2.70 -11.72
C LEU A 84 -6.82 -1.94 -10.78
N SER A 85 -5.91 -2.67 -10.13
CA SER A 85 -4.86 -2.09 -9.30
C SER A 85 -3.53 -2.70 -9.69
N LEU A 86 -2.54 -1.84 -9.93
CA LEU A 86 -1.17 -2.20 -10.28
C LEU A 86 -0.26 -1.65 -9.19
N LYS A 87 0.49 -2.53 -8.52
CA LYS A 87 1.44 -2.15 -7.48
C LYS A 87 2.84 -2.63 -7.86
N PHE A 88 3.75 -1.68 -8.02
CA PHE A 88 5.16 -1.90 -8.35
C PHE A 88 6.00 -1.58 -7.11
N THR A 89 6.67 -2.58 -6.57
CA THR A 89 7.36 -2.48 -5.27
C THR A 89 8.83 -2.10 -5.37
N ASN A 90 9.41 -2.16 -6.56
CA ASN A 90 10.81 -1.80 -6.81
C ASN A 90 10.92 -0.69 -7.84
N PHE A 91 10.05 0.30 -7.76
CA PHE A 91 10.06 1.45 -8.66
C PHE A 91 11.30 2.33 -8.45
N SER A 92 11.73 3.04 -9.49
CA SER A 92 12.83 4.00 -9.43
C SER A 92 12.43 5.30 -10.13
N MET A 93 12.25 6.35 -9.33
CA MET A 93 11.94 7.69 -9.85
C MET A 93 13.10 8.27 -10.66
N LYS A 94 14.35 8.00 -10.28
CA LYS A 94 15.52 8.47 -11.04
C LYS A 94 15.57 7.87 -12.44
N ASN A 95 15.26 6.58 -12.55
CA ASN A 95 15.25 5.90 -13.84
C ASN A 95 14.03 6.29 -14.68
N PHE A 96 12.94 6.79 -14.07
CA PHE A 96 11.75 7.22 -14.80
C PHE A 96 12.05 8.28 -15.86
N LEU A 97 12.95 9.20 -15.57
CA LEU A 97 13.36 10.25 -16.50
C LEU A 97 14.38 9.78 -17.55
N ASN A 98 14.91 8.57 -17.42
CA ASN A 98 15.93 8.04 -18.32
C ASN A 98 15.54 6.66 -18.90
N PRO A 99 14.77 6.63 -20.01
CA PRO A 99 14.27 5.39 -20.60
C PRO A 99 15.36 4.39 -21.03
N LYS A 100 16.59 4.87 -21.26
CA LYS A 100 17.72 4.01 -21.65
C LYS A 100 18.20 3.08 -20.54
N THR A 101 17.82 3.35 -19.28
CA THR A 101 18.22 2.55 -18.12
C THR A 101 17.18 1.49 -17.75
N TYR A 102 16.06 1.43 -18.45
CA TYR A 102 15.01 0.46 -18.19
C TYR A 102 15.50 -0.96 -18.51
N LYS A 103 15.44 -1.82 -17.51
CA LYS A 103 15.68 -3.27 -17.64
C LYS A 103 14.37 -4.07 -17.80
N GLY A 104 13.25 -3.38 -18.02
CA GLY A 104 11.91 -3.92 -18.17
C GLY A 104 10.94 -2.83 -18.62
N ILE A 105 9.65 -3.09 -18.53
CA ILE A 105 8.60 -2.14 -18.93
C ILE A 105 8.56 -0.93 -17.99
N ILE A 106 8.97 -1.11 -16.74
CA ILE A 106 8.88 -0.11 -15.67
C ILE A 106 10.28 0.13 -15.09
N PRO A 107 10.63 1.39 -14.77
CA PRO A 107 11.91 1.72 -14.14
C PRO A 107 11.98 1.11 -12.74
N GLN A 108 13.01 0.31 -12.50
CA GLN A 108 13.22 -0.41 -11.25
C GLN A 108 14.61 -0.13 -10.68
N GLY A 109 14.76 -0.34 -9.35
CA GLY A 109 16.07 -0.39 -8.70
C GLY A 109 16.16 0.31 -7.34
N GLU A 110 15.29 1.28 -7.03
CA GLU A 110 15.37 2.08 -5.80
C GLU A 110 14.49 1.58 -4.65
N GLY A 111 13.71 0.52 -4.85
CA GLY A 111 12.84 -0.01 -3.80
C GLY A 111 11.67 0.91 -3.45
N GLN A 112 11.35 1.89 -4.30
CA GLN A 112 10.18 2.74 -4.14
C GLN A 112 8.93 1.96 -4.56
N THR A 113 7.77 2.35 -4.02
CA THR A 113 6.50 1.73 -4.38
C THR A 113 5.64 2.71 -5.17
N LEU A 114 5.19 2.27 -6.35
CA LEU A 114 4.21 2.98 -7.16
C LEU A 114 2.95 2.13 -7.26
N THR A 115 1.80 2.71 -6.87
CA THR A 115 0.50 2.07 -6.99
C THR A 115 -0.40 2.90 -7.89
N LEU A 116 -0.96 2.26 -8.90
CA LEU A 116 -1.96 2.84 -9.80
C LEU A 116 -3.24 2.05 -9.65
N SER A 117 -4.36 2.71 -9.43
CA SER A 117 -5.65 2.02 -9.42
C SER A 117 -6.71 2.77 -10.20
N GLY A 118 -7.58 2.01 -10.85
CA GLY A 118 -8.75 2.49 -11.54
C GLY A 118 -9.95 1.64 -11.18
N GLN A 119 -11.07 2.29 -10.89
CA GLN A 119 -12.33 1.64 -10.60
C GLN A 119 -13.43 2.28 -11.43
N THR A 120 -14.31 1.45 -11.97
CA THR A 120 -15.51 1.91 -12.68
C THR A 120 -16.74 1.16 -12.22
N ASN A 121 -17.85 1.86 -12.13
CA ASN A 121 -19.17 1.28 -11.92
C ASN A 121 -20.08 1.79 -13.06
N GLY A 122 -19.93 1.17 -14.23
CA GLY A 122 -20.63 1.57 -15.44
C GLY A 122 -20.39 3.04 -15.79
N ARG A 123 -21.49 3.76 -16.06
CA ARG A 123 -21.46 5.20 -16.41
C ARG A 123 -21.49 6.12 -15.18
N TYR A 124 -21.82 5.58 -14.03
CA TYR A 124 -22.20 6.40 -12.86
C TYR A 124 -21.02 6.76 -11.97
N TYR A 125 -20.02 5.91 -11.91
CA TYR A 125 -18.87 6.13 -11.05
C TYR A 125 -17.57 5.71 -11.72
N GLN A 126 -16.59 6.58 -11.67
CA GLN A 126 -15.21 6.32 -12.09
C GLN A 126 -14.29 6.92 -11.07
N ALA A 127 -13.29 6.17 -10.66
CA ALA A 127 -12.26 6.61 -9.73
C ALA A 127 -10.88 6.16 -10.20
N TYR A 128 -9.92 7.04 -10.07
CA TYR A 128 -8.52 6.79 -10.40
C TYR A 128 -7.67 7.26 -9.24
N SER A 129 -6.68 6.48 -8.88
CA SER A 129 -5.70 6.89 -7.88
C SER A 129 -4.29 6.54 -8.30
N ILE A 130 -3.36 7.39 -7.90
CA ILE A 130 -1.94 7.17 -7.99
C ILE A 130 -1.34 7.40 -6.61
N SER A 131 -0.50 6.49 -6.16
CA SER A 131 0.22 6.60 -4.89
C SER A 131 1.68 6.24 -5.11
N PHE A 132 2.56 7.07 -4.61
CA PHE A 132 4.00 6.88 -4.63
C PHE A 132 4.53 6.91 -3.20
N MET A 133 5.41 5.97 -2.87
CA MET A 133 6.06 5.88 -1.57
C MET A 133 7.56 5.64 -1.75
N ASP A 134 8.35 6.48 -1.09
CA ASP A 134 9.81 6.32 -0.98
C ASP A 134 10.17 6.10 0.50
N PRO A 135 10.67 4.92 0.89
CA PRO A 135 11.03 4.63 2.27
C PRO A 135 12.30 5.34 2.75
N TRP A 136 13.12 5.87 1.80
CA TRP A 136 14.38 6.52 2.10
C TRP A 136 14.51 7.90 1.44
N PHE A 137 13.47 8.69 1.53
CA PHE A 137 13.48 10.02 0.94
C PHE A 137 14.64 10.87 1.47
N GLY A 138 15.44 11.40 0.54
CA GLY A 138 16.67 12.14 0.86
C GLY A 138 17.91 11.27 1.06
N GLY A 139 17.81 9.94 1.06
CA GLY A 139 18.92 8.97 0.98
C GLY A 139 19.83 8.86 2.20
N LYS A 140 19.72 9.75 3.20
CA LYS A 140 20.61 9.79 4.39
C LYS A 140 20.04 9.08 5.62
N ARG A 141 18.74 9.05 5.76
CA ARG A 141 18.02 8.47 6.90
C ARG A 141 16.75 7.77 6.40
N PRO A 142 16.22 6.79 7.14
CA PRO A 142 14.99 6.11 6.79
C PRO A 142 13.77 7.02 7.02
N ASN A 143 13.60 8.01 6.15
CA ASN A 143 12.45 8.91 6.14
C ASN A 143 11.50 8.48 5.04
N THR A 144 10.31 8.06 5.40
CA THR A 144 9.30 7.66 4.42
C THR A 144 8.55 8.89 3.91
N LEU A 145 8.57 9.09 2.59
CA LEU A 145 7.70 10.04 1.89
C LEU A 145 6.60 9.25 1.19
N SER A 146 5.35 9.62 1.43
CA SER A 146 4.21 9.08 0.70
C SER A 146 3.39 10.22 0.10
N VAL A 147 3.14 10.13 -1.21
CA VAL A 147 2.34 11.09 -1.96
C VAL A 147 1.27 10.33 -2.71
N SER A 148 0.01 10.77 -2.58
CA SER A 148 -1.10 10.16 -3.31
C SER A 148 -2.00 11.23 -3.90
N ALA A 149 -2.51 10.94 -5.10
CA ALA A 149 -3.53 11.73 -5.77
C ALA A 149 -4.72 10.83 -6.10
N TYR A 150 -5.90 11.36 -5.91
CA TYR A 150 -7.15 10.68 -6.13
C TYR A 150 -8.08 11.56 -6.96
N PHE A 151 -8.69 10.98 -7.96
CA PHE A 151 -9.72 11.61 -8.78
C PHE A 151 -10.94 10.71 -8.86
N SER A 152 -12.12 11.25 -8.59
CA SER A 152 -13.38 10.52 -8.79
C SER A 152 -14.39 11.37 -9.54
N LYS A 153 -15.14 10.72 -10.40
CA LYS A 153 -16.28 11.28 -11.10
C LYS A 153 -17.51 10.44 -10.78
N GLN A 154 -18.51 11.09 -10.24
CA GLN A 154 -19.82 10.52 -10.00
C GLN A 154 -20.84 11.27 -10.87
N THR A 155 -21.67 10.53 -11.58
CA THR A 155 -22.77 11.08 -12.38
C THR A 155 -24.06 10.63 -11.72
N ASP A 156 -24.92 11.58 -11.37
CA ASP A 156 -26.21 11.28 -10.76
C ASP A 156 -27.09 10.52 -11.73
N ILE A 157 -27.78 9.50 -11.22
CA ILE A 157 -28.84 8.84 -11.96
C ILE A 157 -29.98 9.84 -12.04
N SER A 158 -30.26 10.35 -13.22
CA SER A 158 -31.36 11.27 -13.43
C SER A 158 -32.64 10.68 -12.82
N SER A 159 -33.32 11.48 -11.99
CA SER A 159 -34.54 11.11 -11.28
C SER A 159 -35.69 10.70 -12.21
N ASN A 160 -35.55 10.86 -13.53
CA ASN A 160 -36.50 10.40 -14.52
C ASN A 160 -36.72 8.88 -14.57
N TYR A 161 -35.80 8.09 -13.99
CA TYR A 161 -36.03 6.64 -13.85
C TYR A 161 -36.89 6.29 -12.62
N LEU A 162 -36.99 7.18 -11.64
CA LEU A 162 -37.78 6.97 -10.42
C LEU A 162 -39.28 7.38 -10.61
N THR A 163 -39.60 8.15 -11.62
CA THR A 163 -40.96 8.66 -11.83
C THR A 163 -41.85 7.79 -12.71
N ASN A 164 -41.30 6.72 -13.34
CA ASN A 164 -42.11 5.86 -14.21
C ASN A 164 -42.54 4.52 -13.58
N SER A 165 -42.37 4.36 -12.28
CA SER A 165 -43.02 3.29 -11.49
C SER A 165 -44.02 3.93 -10.55
N GLY A 166 -45.20 4.20 -11.11
CA GLY A 166 -46.35 4.63 -10.32
C GLY A 166 -46.76 3.54 -9.32
N TYR A 167 -46.25 3.59 -8.15
CA TYR A 167 -46.87 3.17 -6.88
C TYR A 167 -45.99 3.79 -5.77
N GLY A 168 -46.56 4.84 -5.16
CA GLY A 168 -45.96 5.53 -4.05
C GLY A 168 -45.89 4.63 -2.79
N TYR A 169 -44.72 4.23 -2.43
CA TYR A 169 -44.32 3.95 -1.06
C TYR A 169 -42.98 4.64 -0.83
N GLY A 170 -43.08 5.75 -0.09
CA GLY A 170 -41.89 6.46 0.36
C GLY A 170 -41.04 5.56 1.26
N TYR A 171 -39.92 5.11 0.75
CA TYR A 171 -38.86 4.56 1.59
C TYR A 171 -37.83 5.66 1.86
N PRO A 172 -37.45 5.86 3.14
CA PRO A 172 -36.35 6.75 3.47
C PRO A 172 -35.08 6.24 2.81
N GLY A 173 -34.38 7.13 2.13
CA GLY A 173 -33.19 6.81 1.37
C GLY A 173 -32.12 6.15 2.24
N TYR A 174 -31.86 4.88 2.00
CA TYR A 174 -30.64 4.23 2.46
C TYR A 174 -29.53 4.59 1.50
N GLY A 175 -28.72 5.55 1.93
CA GLY A 175 -27.43 5.79 1.30
C GLY A 175 -26.53 4.57 1.52
N TYR A 176 -26.38 3.71 0.52
CA TYR A 176 -25.37 2.66 0.54
C TYR A 176 -24.01 3.30 0.37
N GLY A 177 -23.41 3.72 1.50
CA GLY A 177 -21.99 3.91 1.59
C GLY A 177 -21.31 2.55 1.54
N TYR A 178 -20.67 2.23 0.44
CA TYR A 178 -19.79 1.07 0.40
C TYR A 178 -18.60 1.32 1.35
N PRO A 179 -18.29 0.40 2.26
CA PRO A 179 -17.08 0.50 3.05
C PRO A 179 -15.88 0.39 2.12
N GLY A 180 -15.19 1.52 1.92
CA GLY A 180 -13.90 1.53 1.25
C GLY A 180 -12.89 0.77 2.09
N TYR A 181 -12.45 -0.37 1.60
CA TYR A 181 -11.38 -1.14 2.18
C TYR A 181 -10.05 -0.40 1.97
N TYR A 182 -9.41 -0.04 3.08
CA TYR A 182 -8.02 0.39 3.21
C TYR A 182 -7.50 1.52 2.29
N GLY A 183 -7.64 2.72 2.80
CA GLY A 183 -6.87 3.87 2.39
C GLY A 183 -7.07 4.95 3.43
N GLY A 184 -6.11 5.13 4.33
CA GLY A 184 -6.13 6.21 5.31
C GLY A 184 -6.10 7.56 4.58
N GLY A 185 -7.24 8.17 4.39
CA GLY A 185 -7.40 9.53 3.92
C GLY A 185 -8.05 10.35 5.01
N TYR A 186 -7.38 11.37 5.49
CA TYR A 186 -7.97 12.40 6.34
C TYR A 186 -9.03 13.16 5.54
N GLY A 187 -10.29 12.79 5.71
CA GLY A 187 -11.43 13.54 5.18
C GLY A 187 -11.84 14.61 6.17
N TYR A 188 -11.78 15.87 5.78
CA TYR A 188 -12.42 16.97 6.50
C TYR A 188 -13.93 16.75 6.51
N GLY A 189 -14.48 16.53 7.71
CA GLY A 189 -15.91 16.40 7.92
C GLY A 189 -16.63 17.73 7.76
N SER A 190 -17.65 17.75 6.95
CA SER A 190 -18.72 18.73 7.06
C SER A 190 -19.78 18.19 8.01
N ASN A 191 -19.99 18.94 9.10
CA ASN A 191 -21.01 18.69 10.10
C ASN A 191 -22.41 18.75 9.48
N TYR A 192 -23.13 17.63 9.51
CA TYR A 192 -24.59 17.66 9.52
C TYR A 192 -25.08 17.17 10.86
N TYR A 193 -25.64 18.10 11.65
CA TYR A 193 -26.38 17.83 12.85
C TYR A 193 -27.63 17.03 12.53
N GLY A 194 -27.67 15.78 12.90
CA GLY A 194 -28.84 14.94 13.00
C GLY A 194 -29.01 14.52 14.45
N ASN A 195 -29.86 15.25 15.16
CA ASN A 195 -30.27 14.98 16.53
C ASN A 195 -31.21 13.75 16.55
N TYR A 196 -30.73 12.60 17.06
CA TYR A 196 -31.60 11.53 17.50
C TYR A 196 -31.16 11.10 18.89
N GLY A 197 -31.91 11.60 19.88
CA GLY A 197 -31.84 11.13 21.24
C GLY A 197 -32.41 9.69 21.34
N TYR A 198 -31.60 8.76 21.78
CA TYR A 198 -32.05 7.50 22.33
C TYR A 198 -31.93 7.60 23.86
N ASN A 199 -33.10 7.76 24.53
CA ASN A 199 -33.24 7.50 25.93
C ASN A 199 -33.22 5.99 26.16
N ASN A 200 -32.11 5.45 26.66
CA ASN A 200 -32.08 4.15 27.30
C ASN A 200 -31.92 4.36 28.81
N SER A 201 -33.09 4.45 29.50
CA SER A 201 -33.15 4.28 30.94
C SER A 201 -33.10 2.79 31.26
N TYR A 202 -31.94 2.30 31.73
CA TYR A 202 -31.87 1.02 32.41
C TYR A 202 -32.23 1.25 33.87
N GLU A 203 -33.44 0.81 34.22
CA GLU A 203 -33.94 0.72 35.58
C GLU A 203 -33.32 -0.54 36.23
N TYR A 204 -32.39 -0.34 37.17
CA TYR A 204 -31.87 -1.40 38.00
C TYR A 204 -32.91 -1.66 39.10
N ALA A 205 -33.61 -2.77 38.99
CA ALA A 205 -34.38 -3.28 40.10
C ALA A 205 -33.44 -3.78 41.20
N TYR A 206 -33.45 -3.13 42.32
CA TYR A 206 -32.81 -3.55 43.57
C TYR A 206 -33.71 -4.58 44.24
N ASP A 207 -33.22 -5.81 44.42
CA ASP A 207 -33.89 -6.87 45.18
C ASP A 207 -33.24 -6.95 46.58
N PRO A 208 -34.00 -6.63 47.65
CA PRO A 208 -33.49 -6.78 49.00
C PRO A 208 -34.10 -8.04 49.61
N ASP A 209 -33.33 -9.17 49.64
CA ASP A 209 -33.44 -10.19 50.68
C ASP A 209 -32.14 -11.02 50.74
#